data_7744b41818bc28acccf9b49724085f6f
#
_entry.id   7744b41818bc28acccf9b49724085f6f
#
_cell.length_a   1.000
_cell.length_b   1.000
_cell.length_c   1.000
_cell.angle_alpha   90.00
_cell.angle_beta   90.00
_cell.angle_gamma   90.00
#
_symmetry.space_group_name_H-M   'P 1'
#
loop_
_entity.id
_entity.type
_entity.pdbx_description
1 polymer ?
#
loop_
_entity_poly.entity_id
_entity_poly.type
_entity_poly.pdbx_seq_one_letter_code
_entity_poly.pdbx_strand_id
1 'polypeptide(L)'
;DLKRQVIGYGERTMIEIVDAYINPDLPPEEWNIDQLISKVKEFIYLLDDLKSDDINLLSIEELKNYLQEQLRIAYDLKESQIEKIRPGLMREAERFFILQQIDNLWREHLQAMDSLRESVGLRGYGQKDPLIEYKNEGYDMFLEMMTNMRRNVIYSMFMFQPKTDVNEKK
;
A
#
# COMPACT_ATOMS: atom_id res chain seq x y z
N ASP A 1 -2.16 -17.35 -6.15
CA ASP A 1 -2.07 -16.49 -7.30
C ASP A 1 -1.49 -15.13 -6.89
N LEU A 2 -0.31 -14.80 -7.42
CA LEU A 2 0.44 -13.57 -7.09
C LEU A 2 -0.31 -12.32 -7.52
N LYS A 3 -0.90 -12.32 -8.71
CA LYS A 3 -1.68 -11.19 -9.21
C LYS A 3 -2.83 -10.83 -8.28
N ARG A 4 -3.59 -11.83 -7.88
CA ARG A 4 -4.74 -11.65 -6.97
C ARG A 4 -4.29 -11.09 -5.61
N GLN A 5 -3.16 -11.57 -5.11
CA GLN A 5 -2.60 -11.11 -3.86
C GLN A 5 -2.17 -9.63 -3.94
N VAL A 6 -1.46 -9.24 -5.00
CA VAL A 6 -1.02 -7.85 -5.20
C VAL A 6 -2.21 -6.92 -5.42
N ILE A 7 -3.20 -7.31 -6.21
CA ILE A 7 -4.43 -6.53 -6.38
C ILE A 7 -5.13 -6.37 -5.03
N GLY A 8 -5.20 -7.41 -4.21
CA GLY A 8 -5.75 -7.33 -2.86
C GLY A 8 -5.02 -6.32 -1.97
N TYR A 9 -3.69 -6.24 -2.07
CA TYR A 9 -2.90 -5.22 -1.37
C TYR A 9 -3.28 -3.80 -1.82
N GLY A 10 -3.46 -3.61 -3.12
CA GLY A 10 -3.87 -2.32 -3.67
C GLY A 10 -5.29 -1.93 -3.26
N GLU A 11 -6.22 -2.86 -3.31
CA GLU A 11 -7.61 -2.63 -2.88
C GLU A 11 -7.68 -2.22 -1.40
N ARG A 12 -6.92 -2.90 -0.55
CA ARG A 12 -6.80 -2.56 0.87
C ARG A 12 -6.17 -1.18 1.06
N THR A 13 -5.15 -0.85 0.29
CA THR A 13 -4.50 0.46 0.32
C THR A 13 -5.48 1.58 -0.06
N MET A 14 -6.33 1.36 -1.06
CA MET A 14 -7.35 2.34 -1.45
C MET A 14 -8.37 2.59 -0.32
N ILE A 15 -8.82 1.54 0.36
CA ILE A 15 -9.70 1.67 1.53
C ILE A 15 -9.03 2.48 2.64
N GLU A 16 -7.79 2.17 2.95
CA GLU A 16 -7.02 2.86 4.00
C GLU A 16 -6.79 4.33 3.68
N ILE A 17 -6.55 4.68 2.41
CA ILE A 17 -6.42 6.07 1.97
C ILE A 17 -7.74 6.82 2.14
N VAL A 18 -8.86 6.23 1.73
CA VAL A 18 -10.18 6.85 1.93
C VAL A 18 -10.44 7.07 3.42
N ASP A 19 -10.21 6.09 4.24
CA ASP A 19 -10.42 6.19 5.69
C ASP A 19 -9.53 7.27 6.34
N ALA A 20 -8.32 7.47 5.81
CA ALA A 20 -7.39 8.47 6.32
C ALA A 20 -7.76 9.91 5.96
N TYR A 21 -8.33 10.13 4.77
CA TYR A 21 -8.62 11.47 4.24
C TYR A 21 -10.08 11.90 4.35
N ILE A 22 -10.99 10.96 4.51
CA ILE A 22 -12.43 11.23 4.59
C ILE A 22 -12.92 11.00 6.01
N ASN A 23 -13.39 12.08 6.65
CA ASN A 23 -14.06 11.97 7.95
C ASN A 23 -15.57 11.76 7.72
N PRO A 24 -16.15 10.61 8.10
CA PRO A 24 -17.56 10.33 7.88
C PRO A 24 -18.49 11.23 8.71
N ASP A 25 -17.97 11.87 9.75
CA ASP A 25 -18.73 12.80 10.60
C ASP A 25 -18.88 14.19 10.00
N LEU A 26 -18.11 14.49 8.94
CA LEU A 26 -18.20 15.76 8.21
C LEU A 26 -19.12 15.62 7.00
N PRO A 27 -19.81 16.72 6.60
CA PRO A 27 -20.54 16.73 5.34
C PRO A 27 -19.59 16.64 4.13
N PRO A 28 -20.05 16.08 3.00
CA PRO A 28 -19.20 15.89 1.81
C PRO A 28 -18.49 17.15 1.31
N GLU A 29 -19.09 18.31 1.50
CA GLU A 29 -18.51 19.60 1.10
C GLU A 29 -17.22 19.95 1.86
N GLU A 30 -17.04 19.38 3.05
CA GLU A 30 -15.87 19.59 3.91
C GLU A 30 -14.78 18.53 3.73
N TRP A 31 -15.03 17.51 2.89
CA TRP A 31 -14.03 16.49 2.60
C TRP A 31 -12.91 17.06 1.74
N ASN A 32 -11.68 16.68 2.09
CA ASN A 32 -10.50 17.10 1.32
C ASN A 32 -10.22 16.14 0.16
N ILE A 33 -11.07 16.23 -0.87
CA ILE A 33 -11.02 15.35 -2.05
C ILE A 33 -9.72 15.56 -2.86
N ASP A 34 -9.21 16.77 -2.95
CA ASP A 34 -7.99 17.06 -3.72
C ASP A 34 -6.76 16.38 -3.10
N GLN A 35 -6.67 16.36 -1.77
CA GLN A 35 -5.58 15.64 -1.07
C GLN A 35 -5.73 14.12 -1.23
N LEU A 36 -6.95 13.60 -1.17
CA LEU A 36 -7.23 12.19 -1.44
C LEU A 36 -6.73 11.78 -2.82
N ILE A 37 -7.10 12.54 -3.84
CA ILE A 37 -6.69 12.30 -5.23
C ILE A 37 -5.18 12.36 -5.37
N SER A 38 -4.53 13.35 -4.78
CA SER A 38 -3.07 13.49 -4.80
C SER A 38 -2.40 12.27 -4.18
N LYS A 39 -2.94 11.75 -3.08
CA LYS A 39 -2.41 10.55 -2.43
C LYS A 39 -2.58 9.29 -3.28
N VAL A 40 -3.73 9.12 -3.90
CA VAL A 40 -3.98 7.99 -4.82
C VAL A 40 -3.01 8.04 -6.01
N LYS A 41 -2.80 9.19 -6.61
CA LYS A 41 -1.87 9.37 -7.73
C LYS A 41 -0.41 9.11 -7.35
N GLU A 42 -0.03 9.36 -6.11
CA GLU A 42 1.30 9.03 -5.59
C GLU A 42 1.59 7.53 -5.65
N PHE A 43 0.59 6.69 -5.36
CA PHE A 43 0.70 5.23 -5.47
C PHE A 43 0.49 4.72 -6.89
N ILE A 44 -0.39 5.34 -7.65
CA ILE A 44 -0.83 4.86 -8.97
C ILE A 44 -0.75 6.02 -9.96
N TYR A 45 0.43 6.25 -10.52
CA TYR A 45 0.65 7.35 -11.46
C TYR A 45 -0.20 7.23 -12.74
N LEU A 46 -0.65 6.02 -13.11
CA LEU A 46 -1.52 5.79 -14.26
C LEU A 46 -2.91 6.40 -14.11
N LEU A 47 -3.28 6.82 -12.89
CA LEU A 47 -4.52 7.53 -12.61
C LEU A 47 -4.33 9.06 -12.64
N ASP A 48 -3.44 9.55 -13.47
CA ASP A 48 -3.11 10.97 -13.61
C ASP A 48 -4.28 11.84 -14.10
N ASP A 49 -5.24 11.25 -14.78
CA ASP A 49 -6.48 11.89 -15.26
C ASP A 49 -7.65 11.86 -14.25
N LEU A 50 -7.46 11.24 -13.10
CA LEU A 50 -8.46 11.22 -12.02
C LEU A 50 -8.71 12.64 -11.50
N LYS A 51 -9.97 13.08 -11.47
CA LYS A 51 -10.37 14.42 -11.07
C LYS A 51 -11.42 14.40 -9.97
N SER A 52 -11.49 15.49 -9.20
CA SER A 52 -12.50 15.67 -8.16
C SER A 52 -13.93 15.57 -8.68
N ASP A 53 -14.18 16.01 -9.91
CA ASP A 53 -15.51 15.95 -10.53
C ASP A 53 -16.01 14.51 -10.72
N ASP A 54 -15.11 13.55 -10.84
CA ASP A 54 -15.45 12.13 -11.00
C ASP A 54 -15.98 11.51 -9.71
N ILE A 55 -15.68 12.08 -8.56
CA ILE A 55 -15.91 11.48 -7.24
C ILE A 55 -16.64 12.33 -6.22
N ASN A 56 -16.87 13.63 -6.49
CA ASN A 56 -17.50 14.54 -5.53
C ASN A 56 -18.90 14.15 -5.08
N LEU A 57 -19.66 13.40 -5.90
CA LEU A 57 -21.05 13.02 -5.64
C LEU A 57 -21.17 11.60 -5.06
N LEU A 58 -20.07 10.90 -4.89
CA LEU A 58 -20.06 9.54 -4.41
C LEU A 58 -20.17 9.48 -2.88
N SER A 59 -20.89 8.50 -2.36
CA SER A 59 -20.81 8.12 -0.95
C SER A 59 -19.43 7.54 -0.64
N ILE A 60 -19.11 7.38 0.65
CA ILE A 60 -17.83 6.77 1.08
C ILE A 60 -17.69 5.36 0.50
N GLU A 61 -18.74 4.54 0.57
CA GLU A 61 -18.71 3.18 0.02
C GLU A 61 -18.55 3.17 -1.51
N GLU A 62 -19.28 4.02 -2.21
CA GLU A 62 -19.15 4.19 -3.65
C GLU A 62 -17.75 4.68 -4.05
N LEU A 63 -17.16 5.59 -3.26
CA LEU A 63 -15.82 6.10 -3.46
C LEU A 63 -14.77 4.98 -3.30
N LYS A 64 -14.88 4.16 -2.26
CA LYS A 64 -14.00 3.01 -2.05
C LYS A 64 -14.09 2.02 -3.21
N ASN A 65 -15.29 1.67 -3.64
CA ASN A 65 -15.51 0.76 -4.76
C ASN A 65 -14.97 1.33 -6.07
N TYR A 66 -15.18 2.62 -6.30
CA TYR A 66 -14.68 3.31 -7.49
C TYR A 66 -13.15 3.28 -7.56
N LEU A 67 -12.48 3.62 -6.47
CA LEU A 67 -11.00 3.61 -6.42
C LEU A 67 -10.42 2.20 -6.56
N GLN A 68 -11.06 1.20 -5.99
CA GLN A 68 -10.66 -0.20 -6.17
C GLN A 68 -10.80 -0.65 -7.63
N GLU A 69 -11.87 -0.24 -8.30
CA GLU A 69 -12.07 -0.53 -9.72
C GLU A 69 -11.03 0.16 -10.60
N GLN A 70 -10.75 1.44 -10.33
CA GLN A 70 -9.71 2.18 -11.03
C GLN A 70 -8.33 1.56 -10.84
N LEU A 71 -8.03 1.08 -9.64
CA LEU A 71 -6.81 0.32 -9.35
C LEU A 71 -6.71 -0.93 -10.23
N ARG A 72 -7.77 -1.72 -10.32
CA ARG A 72 -7.78 -2.95 -11.13
C ARG A 72 -7.54 -2.66 -12.61
N ILE A 73 -8.20 -1.64 -13.14
CA ILE A 73 -8.03 -1.20 -14.53
C ILE A 73 -6.60 -0.74 -14.78
N ALA A 74 -6.05 0.08 -13.89
CA ALA A 74 -4.67 0.56 -13.99
C ALA A 74 -3.65 -0.59 -13.89
N TYR A 75 -3.92 -1.57 -13.03
CA TYR A 75 -3.04 -2.73 -12.88
C TYR A 75 -3.04 -3.62 -14.12
N ASP A 76 -4.20 -3.85 -14.71
CA ASP A 76 -4.32 -4.60 -15.97
C ASP A 76 -3.60 -3.88 -17.13
N LEU A 77 -3.68 -2.56 -17.17
CA LEU A 77 -2.93 -1.77 -18.13
C LEU A 77 -1.42 -1.90 -17.93
N LYS A 78 -0.96 -1.82 -16.68
CA LYS A 78 0.46 -2.02 -16.34
C LYS A 78 0.94 -3.41 -16.73
N GLU A 79 0.17 -4.44 -16.42
CA GLU A 79 0.47 -5.82 -16.81
C GLU A 79 0.61 -5.94 -18.33
N SER A 80 -0.31 -5.37 -19.07
CA SER A 80 -0.26 -5.38 -20.54
C SER A 80 1.02 -4.73 -21.08
N GLN A 81 1.44 -3.62 -20.49
CA GLN A 81 2.67 -2.92 -20.87
C GLN A 81 3.92 -3.76 -20.58
N ILE A 82 3.97 -4.36 -19.40
CA ILE A 82 5.11 -5.17 -18.95
C ILE A 82 5.23 -6.48 -19.74
N GLU A 83 4.11 -7.17 -19.97
CA GLU A 83 4.09 -8.44 -20.71
C GLU A 83 4.49 -8.29 -22.19
N LYS A 84 4.31 -7.11 -22.77
CA LYS A 84 4.83 -6.82 -24.12
C LYS A 84 6.36 -6.81 -24.18
N ILE A 85 7.02 -6.49 -23.09
CA ILE A 85 8.49 -6.48 -23.01
C ILE A 85 9.00 -7.91 -22.98
N ARG A 86 8.45 -8.73 -22.09
CA ARG A 86 8.76 -10.16 -21.98
C ARG A 86 7.62 -10.91 -21.31
N PRO A 87 7.08 -11.98 -21.90
CA PRO A 87 6.08 -12.80 -21.24
C PRO A 87 6.55 -13.34 -19.90
N GLY A 88 5.69 -13.27 -18.87
CA GLY A 88 5.99 -13.72 -17.51
C GLY A 88 6.68 -12.70 -16.63
N LEU A 89 7.11 -11.55 -17.17
CA LEU A 89 7.86 -10.55 -16.42
C LEU A 89 7.04 -9.92 -15.28
N MET A 90 5.74 -9.75 -15.47
CA MET A 90 4.87 -9.19 -14.42
C MET A 90 4.83 -10.10 -13.19
N ARG A 91 4.72 -11.42 -13.37
CA ARG A 91 4.72 -12.40 -12.27
C ARG A 91 6.06 -12.46 -11.56
N GLU A 92 7.16 -12.34 -12.31
CA GLU A 92 8.50 -12.26 -11.71
C GLU A 92 8.66 -11.00 -10.86
N ALA A 93 8.18 -9.86 -11.34
CA ALA A 93 8.22 -8.60 -10.60
C ALA A 93 7.40 -8.66 -9.31
N GLU A 94 6.20 -9.21 -9.36
CA GLU A 94 5.35 -9.40 -8.18
C GLU A 94 6.05 -10.26 -7.13
N ARG A 95 6.62 -11.38 -7.52
CA ARG A 95 7.37 -12.25 -6.61
C ARG A 95 8.56 -11.53 -6.01
N PHE A 96 9.32 -10.83 -6.83
CA PHE A 96 10.50 -10.09 -6.39
C PHE A 96 10.15 -9.03 -5.34
N PHE A 97 9.15 -8.17 -5.61
CA PHE A 97 8.81 -7.10 -4.70
C PHE A 97 8.17 -7.60 -3.41
N ILE A 98 7.33 -8.63 -3.46
CA ILE A 98 6.77 -9.24 -2.25
C ILE A 98 7.88 -9.79 -1.36
N LEU A 99 8.79 -10.58 -1.91
CA LEU A 99 9.89 -11.18 -1.14
C LEU A 99 10.83 -10.12 -0.59
N GLN A 100 11.17 -9.11 -1.38
CA GLN A 100 12.02 -8.01 -0.93
C GLN A 100 11.41 -7.27 0.26
N GLN A 101 10.12 -6.96 0.21
CA GLN A 101 9.44 -6.26 1.29
C GLN A 101 9.31 -7.13 2.54
N ILE A 102 9.00 -8.41 2.40
CA ILE A 102 8.96 -9.34 3.53
C ILE A 102 10.33 -9.40 4.21
N ASP A 103 11.40 -9.57 3.47
CA ASP A 103 12.75 -9.66 4.03
C ASP A 103 13.15 -8.39 4.78
N ASN A 104 12.96 -7.23 4.16
CA ASN A 104 13.37 -5.96 4.74
C ASN A 104 12.53 -5.57 5.95
N LEU A 105 11.21 -5.59 5.81
CA LEU A 105 10.30 -5.13 6.87
C LEU A 105 10.26 -6.12 8.04
N TRP A 106 10.37 -7.42 7.78
CA TRP A 106 10.43 -8.42 8.85
C TRP A 106 11.69 -8.28 9.68
N ARG A 107 12.83 -8.03 9.04
CA ARG A 107 14.09 -7.76 9.74
C ARG A 107 14.00 -6.52 10.63
N GLU A 108 13.45 -5.43 10.09
CA GLU A 108 13.22 -4.20 10.86
C GLU A 108 12.25 -4.44 12.01
N HIS A 109 11.20 -5.22 11.78
CA HIS A 109 10.21 -5.57 12.81
C HIS A 109 10.84 -6.36 13.96
N LEU A 110 11.66 -7.35 13.67
CA LEU A 110 12.35 -8.12 14.70
C LEU A 110 13.29 -7.24 15.54
N GLN A 111 14.01 -6.31 14.91
CA GLN A 111 14.84 -5.33 15.64
C GLN A 111 13.99 -4.40 16.51
N ALA A 112 12.86 -3.92 15.98
CA ALA A 112 11.94 -3.08 16.73
C ALA A 112 11.31 -3.82 17.90
N MET A 113 10.99 -5.11 17.76
CA MET A 113 10.48 -5.96 18.84
C MET A 113 11.51 -6.17 19.94
N ASP A 114 12.78 -6.34 19.60
CA ASP A 114 13.87 -6.43 20.59
C ASP A 114 14.02 -5.14 21.38
N SER A 115 13.97 -3.99 20.71
CA SER A 115 14.00 -2.67 21.36
C SER A 115 12.77 -2.44 22.25
N LEU A 116 11.61 -2.88 21.82
CA LEU A 116 10.38 -2.82 22.61
C LEU A 116 10.48 -3.67 23.89
N ARG A 117 11.03 -4.87 23.79
CA ARG A 117 11.22 -5.75 24.95
C ARG A 117 12.08 -5.08 26.01
N GLU A 118 13.17 -4.43 25.62
CA GLU A 118 14.02 -3.68 26.56
C GLU A 118 13.26 -2.48 27.15
N SER A 119 12.56 -1.73 26.31
CA SER A 119 11.80 -0.55 26.72
C SER A 119 10.73 -0.88 27.76
N VAL A 120 9.91 -1.91 27.55
CA VAL A 120 8.86 -2.28 28.53
C VAL A 120 9.45 -2.80 29.83
N GLY A 121 10.64 -3.45 29.79
CA GLY A 121 11.35 -3.86 30.99
C GLY A 121 11.83 -2.68 31.84
N LEU A 122 12.10 -1.52 31.24
CA LEU A 122 12.54 -0.30 31.91
C LEU A 122 11.40 0.60 32.39
N ARG A 123 10.17 0.41 31.91
CA ARG A 123 9.03 1.28 32.24
C ARG A 123 8.51 1.14 33.67
N GLY A 124 9.13 0.28 34.48
CA GLY A 124 8.86 0.21 35.91
C GLY A 124 7.60 -0.56 36.31
N TYR A 125 7.69 -1.16 37.46
CA TYR A 125 6.75 -2.13 38.02
C TYR A 125 5.51 -1.49 38.66
N GLY A 126 5.06 -0.34 38.26
CA GLY A 126 4.04 0.35 39.10
C GLY A 126 2.62 0.30 38.60
N GLN A 127 2.37 0.24 37.29
CA GLN A 127 1.00 0.54 36.78
C GLN A 127 0.50 -0.34 35.67
N LYS A 128 1.36 -1.04 34.92
CA LYS A 128 0.95 -1.91 33.80
C LYS A 128 1.81 -3.15 33.75
N ASP A 129 1.21 -4.29 33.39
CA ASP A 129 1.92 -5.53 33.16
C ASP A 129 2.82 -5.40 31.92
N PRO A 130 4.15 -5.52 32.04
CA PRO A 130 5.06 -5.41 30.91
C PRO A 130 4.78 -6.40 29.77
N LEU A 131 4.32 -7.59 30.09
CA LEU A 131 3.99 -8.59 29.07
C LEU A 131 2.77 -8.18 28.24
N ILE A 132 1.75 -7.62 28.85
CA ILE A 132 0.56 -7.12 28.16
C ILE A 132 0.92 -5.92 27.27
N GLU A 133 1.73 -4.99 27.78
CA GLU A 133 2.22 -3.87 26.98
C GLU A 133 3.05 -4.33 25.77
N TYR A 134 3.95 -5.28 25.96
CA TYR A 134 4.75 -5.87 24.89
C TYR A 134 3.88 -6.50 23.80
N LYS A 135 2.87 -7.27 24.19
CA LYS A 135 1.95 -7.89 23.23
C LYS A 135 1.13 -6.87 22.46
N ASN A 136 0.58 -5.87 23.15
CA ASN A 136 -0.28 -4.87 22.51
C ASN A 136 0.51 -3.94 21.59
N GLU A 137 1.61 -3.40 22.04
CA GLU A 137 2.47 -2.54 21.21
C GLU A 137 3.12 -3.32 20.06
N GLY A 138 3.55 -4.55 20.31
CA GLY A 138 4.10 -5.44 19.30
C GLY A 138 3.09 -5.79 18.22
N TYR A 139 1.83 -6.01 18.58
CA TYR A 139 0.74 -6.24 17.64
C TYR A 139 0.48 -5.01 16.77
N ASP A 140 0.44 -3.82 17.36
CA ASP A 140 0.28 -2.58 16.61
C ASP A 140 1.44 -2.35 15.62
N MET A 141 2.67 -2.63 16.05
CA MET A 141 3.85 -2.57 15.17
C MET A 141 3.77 -3.58 14.02
N PHE A 142 3.27 -4.78 14.28
CA PHE A 142 3.04 -5.79 13.25
C PHE A 142 2.00 -5.33 12.22
N LEU A 143 0.88 -4.76 12.66
CA LEU A 143 -0.15 -4.22 11.77
C LEU A 143 0.40 -3.08 10.90
N GLU A 144 1.21 -2.20 11.48
CA GLU A 144 1.88 -1.13 10.74
C GLU A 144 2.86 -1.69 9.70
N MET A 145 3.64 -2.70 10.05
CA MET A 145 4.52 -3.41 9.12
C MET A 145 3.73 -3.99 7.94
N MET A 146 2.60 -4.64 8.20
CA MET A 146 1.76 -5.22 7.15
C MET A 146 1.17 -4.13 6.22
N THR A 147 0.76 -3.00 6.77
CA THR A 147 0.30 -1.84 6.01
C THR A 147 1.41 -1.31 5.09
N ASN A 148 2.61 -1.15 5.62
CA ASN A 148 3.77 -0.68 4.85
C ASN A 148 4.15 -1.66 3.75
N MET A 149 4.11 -2.96 4.04
CA MET A 149 4.38 -3.99 3.03
C MET A 149 3.41 -3.87 1.84
N ARG A 150 2.11 -3.81 2.11
CA ARG A 150 1.11 -3.69 1.05
C ARG A 150 1.31 -2.45 0.19
N ARG A 151 1.53 -1.30 0.82
CA ARG A 151 1.76 -0.02 0.15
C ARG A 151 3.02 -0.04 -0.70
N ASN A 152 4.12 -0.55 -0.15
CA ASN A 152 5.41 -0.61 -0.83
C ASN A 152 5.37 -1.55 -2.03
N VAL A 153 4.70 -2.69 -1.93
CA VAL A 153 4.54 -3.62 -3.07
C VAL A 153 3.74 -2.96 -4.19
N ILE A 154 2.61 -2.33 -3.88
CA ILE A 154 1.77 -1.65 -4.88
C ILE A 154 2.54 -0.49 -5.52
N TYR A 155 3.18 0.35 -4.74
CA TYR A 155 4.01 1.45 -5.25
C TYR A 155 5.09 0.92 -6.20
N SER A 156 5.82 -0.10 -5.79
CA SER A 156 6.91 -0.70 -6.58
C SER A 156 6.40 -1.31 -7.88
N MET A 157 5.25 -1.98 -7.86
CA MET A 157 4.68 -2.57 -9.06
C MET A 157 4.27 -1.53 -10.09
N PHE A 158 3.65 -0.42 -9.67
CA PHE A 158 3.30 0.66 -10.60
C PHE A 158 4.52 1.44 -11.10
N MET A 159 5.54 1.60 -10.27
CA MET A 159 6.78 2.29 -10.65
C MET A 159 7.76 1.41 -11.44
N PHE A 160 7.54 0.10 -11.48
CA PHE A 160 8.41 -0.83 -12.17
C PHE A 160 8.49 -0.53 -13.65
N GLN A 161 9.70 -0.22 -14.11
CA GLN A 161 10.03 0.01 -15.52
C GLN A 161 11.27 -0.82 -15.84
N PRO A 162 11.10 -2.01 -16.45
CA PRO A 162 12.23 -2.83 -16.84
C PRO A 162 13.02 -2.12 -17.93
N LYS A 163 14.36 -2.25 -17.89
CA LYS A 163 15.21 -1.79 -18.98
C LYS A 163 14.88 -2.63 -20.22
N THR A 164 14.42 -1.97 -21.27
CA THR A 164 14.39 -2.56 -22.59
C THR A 164 15.82 -2.53 -23.11
N ASP A 165 16.40 -3.69 -23.42
CA ASP A 165 17.61 -3.76 -24.23
C ASP A 165 17.27 -3.22 -25.61
N VAL A 166 17.30 -1.91 -25.74
CA VAL A 166 17.39 -1.30 -27.07
C VAL A 166 18.81 -1.59 -27.52
N ASN A 167 18.92 -2.62 -28.36
CA ASN A 167 20.13 -2.99 -29.03
C ASN A 167 20.98 -1.79 -29.41
N GLU A 168 22.09 -1.61 -28.78
CA GLU A 168 23.27 -1.11 -29.42
C GLU A 168 23.74 -2.17 -30.41
N LYS A 169 23.11 -2.19 -31.58
CA LYS A 169 23.74 -2.67 -32.80
C LYS A 169 23.94 -1.47 -33.68
N LYS A 170 25.09 -0.90 -33.54
CA LYS A 170 25.82 -0.24 -34.64
C LYS A 170 27.08 -1.01 -34.94
#